data_dcdb826d9cad5a8ec4c18f7ab23b0e1e
#
_entry.id   dcdb826d9cad5a8ec4c18f7ab23b0e1e
#
_cell.length_a   1.000
_cell.length_b   1.000
_cell.length_c   1.000
_cell.angle_alpha   90.00
_cell.angle_beta   90.00
_cell.angle_gamma   90.00
#
_symmetry.space_group_name_H-M   'P 1'
#
loop_
_entity.id
_entity.type
_entity.pdbx_description
1 polymer ?
#
loop_
_entity_poly.entity_id
_entity_poly.type
_entity_poly.pdbx_seq_one_letter_code
_entity_poly.pdbx_strand_id
1 'polypeptide(L)'
;MCDKKKGDIMELVVHLNTVKYVNDFIDIGIKYFVVGTKYFSCRQALSLDYEELSDLKDRLENKKLWVLVNALIEEHNLDALVNHLGKLNELKVDGILFQDFGILEICKDNNYDFELIYSPDTLNTNQATLNYLAALGIKCAFLAREIPLDEKIMIAQNTAIKTVTQIHGVEYMAYSKRKLLSNYFMETGLEKSALINDNIIIQANGVDYGCHIYEDQFGCHILSQKQICGLDILSNFTDFDYLYIESLFIDDLKLVEIVNL
;
A
#
# COMPACT_ATOMS: atom_id res chain seq x y z
N MET A 1 13.20 9.97 24.89
CA MET A 1 11.81 9.56 25.08
C MET A 1 10.97 10.61 24.37
N CYS A 2 10.41 10.27 23.23
CA CYS A 2 9.46 11.15 22.53
C CYS A 2 8.10 10.83 23.15
N ASP A 3 7.53 11.78 23.92
CA ASP A 3 6.16 11.64 24.41
C ASP A 3 5.23 11.70 23.20
N LYS A 4 4.78 10.53 22.69
CA LYS A 4 3.59 10.49 21.85
C LYS A 4 2.48 11.12 22.69
N LYS A 5 1.95 12.24 22.25
CA LYS A 5 0.80 12.87 22.88
C LYS A 5 -0.36 11.88 22.79
N LYS A 6 -0.76 11.29 23.90
CA LYS A 6 -2.04 10.60 24.04
C LYS A 6 -3.13 11.58 23.60
N GLY A 7 -3.68 11.41 22.39
CA GLY A 7 -4.79 12.24 21.91
C GLY A 7 -4.83 12.51 20.41
N ASP A 8 -3.86 12.07 19.62
CA ASP A 8 -4.03 12.12 18.16
C ASP A 8 -5.07 11.08 17.75
N ILE A 9 -6.08 11.53 17.01
CA ILE A 9 -7.17 10.68 16.52
C ILE A 9 -6.54 9.72 15.50
N MET A 10 -6.74 8.42 15.72
CA MET A 10 -6.43 7.37 14.75
C MET A 10 -7.17 7.63 13.44
N GLU A 11 -6.46 7.65 12.32
CA GLU A 11 -7.04 7.96 11.01
C GLU A 11 -7.13 6.71 10.14
N LEU A 12 -8.26 6.56 9.44
CA LEU A 12 -8.38 5.52 8.42
C LEU A 12 -7.71 5.97 7.13
N VAL A 13 -6.99 5.04 6.50
CA VAL A 13 -6.36 5.20 5.19
C VAL A 13 -6.99 4.19 4.24
N VAL A 14 -7.67 4.66 3.22
CA VAL A 14 -8.40 3.82 2.27
C VAL A 14 -7.61 3.70 0.96
N HIS A 15 -7.22 2.49 0.59
CA HIS A 15 -6.73 2.20 -0.74
C HIS A 15 -7.94 2.15 -1.69
N LEU A 16 -7.99 3.08 -2.65
CA LEU A 16 -9.10 3.18 -3.56
C LEU A 16 -9.04 2.09 -4.65
N ASN A 17 -10.18 1.48 -4.94
CA ASN A 17 -10.37 0.61 -6.10
C ASN A 17 -11.11 1.34 -7.24
N THR A 18 -11.74 2.48 -6.95
CA THR A 18 -12.43 3.32 -7.92
C THR A 18 -12.48 4.77 -7.43
N VAL A 19 -12.52 5.73 -8.35
CA VAL A 19 -12.78 7.14 -8.02
C VAL A 19 -14.26 7.47 -7.86
N LYS A 20 -15.13 6.52 -8.19
CA LYS A 20 -16.60 6.74 -8.24
C LYS A 20 -17.17 7.14 -6.88
N TYR A 21 -16.75 6.46 -5.82
CA TYR A 21 -17.28 6.62 -4.46
C TYR A 21 -16.40 7.48 -3.54
N VAL A 22 -15.46 8.25 -4.09
CA VAL A 22 -14.56 9.10 -3.29
C VAL A 22 -15.32 10.10 -2.44
N ASN A 23 -16.39 10.71 -2.97
CA ASN A 23 -17.19 11.67 -2.22
C ASN A 23 -17.94 11.01 -1.05
N ASP A 24 -18.43 9.79 -1.24
CA ASP A 24 -19.07 9.01 -0.15
C ASP A 24 -18.08 8.78 1.00
N PHE A 25 -16.83 8.44 0.70
CA PHE A 25 -15.78 8.30 1.72
C PHE A 25 -15.44 9.64 2.41
N ILE A 26 -15.41 10.74 1.66
CA ILE A 26 -15.17 12.07 2.22
C ILE A 26 -16.31 12.46 3.17
N ASP A 27 -17.56 12.20 2.79
CA ASP A 27 -18.75 12.56 3.57
C ASP A 27 -18.82 11.82 4.92
N ILE A 28 -18.32 10.60 4.99
CA ILE A 28 -18.18 9.84 6.25
C ILE A 28 -16.92 10.18 7.04
N GLY A 29 -16.10 11.12 6.57
CA GLY A 29 -14.97 11.65 7.32
C GLY A 29 -13.61 11.07 7.00
N ILE A 30 -13.46 10.25 5.96
CA ILE A 30 -12.15 9.74 5.52
C ILE A 30 -11.30 10.91 5.01
N LYS A 31 -10.04 10.93 5.46
CA LYS A 31 -9.09 12.00 5.13
C LYS A 31 -7.90 11.52 4.32
N TYR A 32 -7.57 10.24 4.35
CA TYR A 32 -6.37 9.66 3.72
C TYR A 32 -6.76 8.63 2.68
N PHE A 33 -6.27 8.82 1.46
CA PHE A 33 -6.54 7.95 0.32
C PHE A 33 -5.25 7.49 -0.31
N VAL A 34 -5.20 6.23 -0.74
CA VAL A 34 -4.07 5.65 -1.44
C VAL A 34 -4.52 5.21 -2.83
N VAL A 35 -3.69 5.48 -3.84
CA VAL A 35 -3.89 5.02 -5.22
C VAL A 35 -2.57 4.55 -5.82
N GLY A 36 -2.65 3.72 -6.85
CA GLY A 36 -1.51 3.43 -7.70
C GLY A 36 -1.48 4.28 -8.96
N THR A 37 -0.36 4.25 -9.65
CA THR A 37 -0.21 4.84 -10.98
C THR A 37 0.13 3.78 -12.02
N LYS A 38 0.02 4.11 -13.30
CA LYS A 38 0.40 3.24 -14.42
C LYS A 38 1.93 3.00 -14.50
N TYR A 39 2.71 3.59 -13.59
CA TYR A 39 4.18 3.62 -13.69
C TYR A 39 4.85 2.72 -12.64
N PHE A 40 5.34 3.25 -11.53
CA PHE A 40 6.12 2.51 -10.52
C PHE A 40 5.26 1.96 -9.37
N SER A 41 3.98 1.70 -9.64
CA SER A 41 3.06 1.10 -8.67
C SER A 41 2.75 -0.35 -9.05
N CYS A 42 2.73 -1.22 -8.08
CA CYS A 42 2.24 -2.59 -8.21
C CYS A 42 1.31 -2.93 -7.05
N ARG A 43 0.49 -3.96 -7.22
CA ARG A 43 -0.51 -4.39 -6.24
C ARG A 43 -1.51 -3.28 -5.89
N GLN A 44 -1.97 -2.55 -6.90
CA GLN A 44 -3.01 -1.54 -6.78
C GLN A 44 -4.31 -2.00 -7.44
N ALA A 45 -5.44 -1.71 -6.81
CA ALA A 45 -6.75 -1.96 -7.39
C ALA A 45 -7.15 -0.87 -8.40
N LEU A 46 -6.65 0.35 -8.22
CA LEU A 46 -6.85 1.49 -9.10
C LEU A 46 -5.51 2.00 -9.61
N SER A 47 -5.36 2.11 -10.93
CA SER A 47 -4.14 2.56 -11.60
C SER A 47 -4.43 3.81 -12.43
N LEU A 48 -3.89 4.96 -12.02
CA LEU A 48 -4.15 6.26 -12.63
C LEU A 48 -2.96 6.73 -13.47
N ASP A 49 -3.23 7.48 -14.56
CA ASP A 49 -2.21 8.32 -15.17
C ASP A 49 -2.11 9.69 -14.48
N TYR A 50 -1.26 10.58 -14.98
CA TYR A 50 -1.03 11.88 -14.33
C TYR A 50 -2.23 12.83 -14.43
N GLU A 51 -3.02 12.76 -15.50
CA GLU A 51 -4.23 13.58 -15.67
C GLU A 51 -5.32 13.12 -14.70
N GLU A 52 -5.59 11.81 -14.69
CA GLU A 52 -6.54 11.19 -13.75
C GLU A 52 -6.14 11.43 -12.28
N LEU A 53 -4.83 11.42 -11.98
CA LEU A 53 -4.30 11.67 -10.64
C LEU A 53 -4.49 13.15 -10.24
N SER A 54 -4.29 14.08 -11.18
CA SER A 54 -4.55 15.51 -10.98
C SER A 54 -6.02 15.77 -10.68
N ASP A 55 -6.92 15.21 -11.48
CA ASP A 55 -8.36 15.33 -11.29
C ASP A 55 -8.81 14.79 -9.92
N LEU A 56 -8.25 13.64 -9.52
CA LEU A 56 -8.53 13.09 -8.20
C LEU A 56 -8.00 14.01 -7.10
N LYS A 57 -6.78 14.54 -7.23
CA LYS A 57 -6.19 15.45 -6.23
C LYS A 57 -7.04 16.70 -6.05
N ASP A 58 -7.55 17.28 -7.13
CA ASP A 58 -8.42 18.44 -7.09
C ASP A 58 -9.75 18.14 -6.38
N ARG A 59 -10.34 16.96 -6.63
CA ARG A 59 -11.57 16.50 -5.94
C ARG A 59 -11.37 16.27 -4.44
N LEU A 60 -10.17 15.87 -4.04
CA LEU A 60 -9.86 15.59 -2.65
C LEU A 60 -9.66 16.85 -1.81
N GLU A 61 -9.47 18.03 -2.42
CA GLU A 61 -9.30 19.32 -1.74
C GLU A 61 -8.30 19.27 -0.57
N ASN A 62 -8.81 19.31 0.66
CA ASN A 62 -8.03 19.29 1.90
C ASN A 62 -7.69 17.88 2.41
N LYS A 63 -8.07 16.83 1.68
CA LYS A 63 -7.75 15.45 2.04
C LYS A 63 -6.35 15.10 1.56
N LYS A 64 -5.83 14.00 2.07
CA LYS A 64 -4.48 13.53 1.80
C LYS A 64 -4.48 12.43 0.75
N LEU A 65 -3.73 12.64 -0.31
CA LEU A 65 -3.52 11.66 -1.37
C LEU A 65 -2.10 11.09 -1.26
N TRP A 66 -2.03 9.81 -0.97
CA TRP A 66 -0.79 9.03 -1.01
C TRP A 66 -0.74 8.17 -2.26
N VAL A 67 0.43 8.08 -2.88
CA VAL A 67 0.64 7.35 -4.13
C VAL A 67 1.61 6.20 -3.90
N LEU A 68 1.26 5.01 -4.43
CA LEU A 68 2.14 3.86 -4.41
C LEU A 68 3.33 4.07 -5.36
N VAL A 69 4.55 3.91 -4.86
CA VAL A 69 5.80 3.82 -5.62
C VAL A 69 6.56 2.60 -5.10
N ASN A 70 5.91 1.44 -5.18
CA ASN A 70 6.29 0.22 -4.52
C ASN A 70 6.74 -0.90 -5.49
N ALA A 71 6.99 -0.57 -6.75
CA ALA A 71 7.61 -1.50 -7.69
C ALA A 71 9.09 -1.74 -7.34
N LEU A 72 9.61 -2.89 -7.75
CA LEU A 72 11.04 -3.16 -7.69
C LEU A 72 11.76 -2.28 -8.73
N ILE A 73 12.70 -1.47 -8.30
CA ILE A 73 13.44 -0.54 -9.16
C ILE A 73 14.69 -1.23 -9.74
N GLU A 74 14.84 -1.19 -11.04
CA GLU A 74 16.04 -1.65 -11.74
C GLU A 74 16.89 -0.45 -12.17
N GLU A 75 18.19 -0.66 -12.26
CA GLU A 75 19.17 0.36 -12.61
C GLU A 75 18.78 1.17 -13.86
N HIS A 76 18.34 0.48 -14.91
CA HIS A 76 17.95 1.12 -16.17
C HIS A 76 16.66 1.97 -16.09
N ASN A 77 15.92 1.88 -14.99
CA ASN A 77 14.69 2.63 -14.75
C ASN A 77 14.91 3.87 -13.86
N LEU A 78 16.12 4.13 -13.37
CA LEU A 78 16.37 5.23 -12.43
C LEU A 78 16.00 6.60 -13.00
N ASP A 79 16.37 6.91 -14.25
CA ASP A 79 16.01 8.18 -14.87
C ASP A 79 14.49 8.35 -15.01
N ALA A 80 13.79 7.27 -15.35
CA ALA A 80 12.33 7.27 -15.44
C ALA A 80 11.69 7.44 -14.06
N LEU A 81 12.29 6.86 -13.00
CA LEU A 81 11.84 7.03 -11.62
C LEU A 81 12.02 8.47 -11.16
N VAL A 82 13.17 9.11 -11.42
CA VAL A 82 13.40 10.53 -11.11
C VAL A 82 12.34 11.41 -11.75
N ASN A 83 12.06 11.18 -13.04
CA ASN A 83 11.02 11.91 -13.75
C ASN A 83 9.62 11.67 -13.15
N HIS A 84 9.30 10.43 -12.77
CA HIS A 84 8.03 10.10 -12.12
C HIS A 84 7.87 10.82 -10.78
N LEU A 85 8.88 10.75 -9.91
CA LEU A 85 8.87 11.44 -8.61
C LEU A 85 8.74 12.97 -8.79
N GLY A 86 9.41 13.54 -9.79
CA GLY A 86 9.26 14.95 -10.17
C GLY A 86 7.82 15.30 -10.54
N LYS A 87 7.14 14.44 -11.33
CA LYS A 87 5.72 14.62 -11.68
C LYS A 87 4.80 14.52 -10.47
N LEU A 88 5.02 13.58 -9.56
CA LEU A 88 4.25 13.50 -8.32
C LEU A 88 4.42 14.75 -7.45
N ASN A 89 5.63 15.32 -7.42
CA ASN A 89 5.90 16.56 -6.70
C ASN A 89 5.22 17.77 -7.35
N GLU A 90 5.23 17.88 -8.69
CA GLU A 90 4.48 18.91 -9.44
C GLU A 90 2.97 18.84 -9.16
N LEU A 91 2.40 17.63 -9.07
CA LEU A 91 0.99 17.38 -8.76
C LEU A 91 0.66 17.59 -7.27
N LYS A 92 1.67 17.86 -6.44
CA LYS A 92 1.51 18.09 -5.00
C LYS A 92 0.78 16.96 -4.28
N VAL A 93 1.11 15.71 -4.61
CA VAL A 93 0.64 14.58 -3.81
C VAL A 93 1.15 14.73 -2.38
N ASP A 94 0.37 14.27 -1.39
CA ASP A 94 0.70 14.48 0.01
C ASP A 94 1.74 13.51 0.54
N GLY A 95 1.86 12.33 -0.09
CA GLY A 95 2.86 11.33 0.31
C GLY A 95 3.04 10.23 -0.72
N ILE A 96 4.12 9.49 -0.58
CA ILE A 96 4.37 8.29 -1.38
C ILE A 96 4.63 7.09 -0.46
N LEU A 97 4.03 5.94 -0.80
CA LEU A 97 4.34 4.66 -0.18
C LEU A 97 5.46 3.99 -0.98
N PHE A 98 6.61 3.81 -0.38
CA PHE A 98 7.80 3.30 -1.05
C PHE A 98 8.48 2.17 -0.26
N GLN A 99 9.29 1.37 -0.95
CA GLN A 99 10.10 0.31 -0.33
C GLN A 99 11.59 0.38 -0.69
N ASP A 100 11.95 0.98 -1.81
CA ASP A 100 13.32 1.09 -2.27
C ASP A 100 13.99 2.34 -1.70
N PHE A 101 15.11 2.17 -0.97
CA PHE A 101 15.84 3.29 -0.37
C PHE A 101 16.45 4.26 -1.40
N GLY A 102 16.63 3.85 -2.66
CA GLY A 102 17.02 4.75 -3.73
C GLY A 102 16.03 5.91 -3.89
N ILE A 103 14.73 5.66 -3.66
CA ILE A 103 13.70 6.70 -3.67
C ILE A 103 13.97 7.75 -2.58
N LEU A 104 14.37 7.33 -1.39
CA LEU A 104 14.70 8.26 -0.29
C LEU A 104 15.83 9.23 -0.68
N GLU A 105 16.89 8.70 -1.29
CA GLU A 105 18.03 9.54 -1.70
C GLU A 105 17.63 10.48 -2.86
N ILE A 106 16.92 9.99 -3.87
CA ILE A 106 16.40 10.82 -4.97
C ILE A 106 15.52 11.96 -4.42
N CYS A 107 14.65 11.67 -3.47
CA CYS A 107 13.78 12.69 -2.87
C CYS A 107 14.55 13.73 -2.07
N LYS A 108 15.59 13.35 -1.36
CA LYS A 108 16.49 14.27 -0.64
C LYS A 108 17.26 15.17 -1.59
N ASP A 109 17.86 14.60 -2.63
CA ASP A 109 18.68 15.34 -3.60
C ASP A 109 17.86 16.39 -4.36
N ASN A 110 16.58 16.09 -4.62
CA ASN A 110 15.67 16.99 -5.34
C ASN A 110 14.80 17.87 -4.41
N ASN A 111 14.90 17.72 -3.09
CA ASN A 111 14.10 18.44 -2.09
C ASN A 111 12.59 18.37 -2.36
N TYR A 112 12.06 17.16 -2.61
CA TYR A 112 10.62 16.98 -2.79
C TYR A 112 9.85 17.11 -1.48
N ASP A 113 8.63 17.68 -1.55
CA ASP A 113 7.85 18.10 -0.36
C ASP A 113 6.87 17.05 0.16
N PHE A 114 6.64 15.96 -0.56
CA PHE A 114 5.69 14.94 -0.12
C PHE A 114 6.23 14.07 1.05
N GLU A 115 5.32 13.55 1.86
CA GLU A 115 5.66 12.65 2.97
C GLU A 115 6.19 11.31 2.46
N LEU A 116 7.28 10.83 3.04
CA LEU A 116 7.86 9.53 2.75
C LEU A 116 7.32 8.49 3.73
N ILE A 117 6.47 7.58 3.24
CA ILE A 117 5.87 6.49 4.00
C ILE A 117 6.57 5.18 3.62
N TYR A 118 7.39 4.65 4.52
CA TYR A 118 8.11 3.42 4.26
C TYR A 118 7.19 2.20 4.39
N SER A 119 6.93 1.55 3.27
CA SER A 119 5.98 0.43 3.15
C SER A 119 6.64 -0.78 2.49
N PRO A 120 7.61 -1.44 3.15
CA PRO A 120 8.24 -2.64 2.63
C PRO A 120 7.26 -3.81 2.69
N ASP A 121 7.45 -4.77 1.79
CA ASP A 121 6.65 -6.01 1.78
C ASP A 121 6.92 -6.89 3.00
N THR A 122 8.13 -6.80 3.54
CA THR A 122 8.61 -7.49 4.75
C THR A 122 9.42 -6.53 5.59
N LEU A 123 9.92 -6.96 6.74
CA LEU A 123 10.70 -6.14 7.68
C LEU A 123 9.80 -5.20 8.52
N ASN A 124 10.37 -4.20 9.20
CA ASN A 124 9.67 -3.34 10.16
C ASN A 124 9.04 -4.11 11.32
N THR A 125 9.80 -5.04 11.87
CA THR A 125 9.37 -5.96 12.93
C THR A 125 9.76 -5.55 14.33
N ASN A 126 10.44 -4.40 14.50
CA ASN A 126 10.90 -3.96 15.80
C ASN A 126 11.12 -2.44 15.87
N GLN A 127 11.08 -1.93 17.09
CA GLN A 127 11.28 -0.52 17.41
C GLN A 127 12.64 0.03 16.93
N ALA A 128 13.72 -0.76 17.01
CA ALA A 128 15.05 -0.29 16.64
C ALA A 128 15.12 0.06 15.14
N THR A 129 14.52 -0.76 14.29
CA THR A 129 14.37 -0.49 12.84
C THR A 129 13.61 0.81 12.61
N LEU A 130 12.47 1.00 13.25
CA LEU A 130 11.66 2.21 13.08
C LEU A 130 12.36 3.48 13.56
N ASN A 131 13.07 3.41 14.67
CA ASN A 131 13.86 4.54 15.17
C ASN A 131 15.06 4.85 14.25
N TYR A 132 15.64 3.85 13.59
CA TYR A 132 16.64 4.07 12.57
C TYR A 132 16.06 4.78 11.34
N LEU A 133 14.87 4.36 10.88
CA LEU A 133 14.13 5.05 9.81
C LEU A 133 13.84 6.52 10.16
N ALA A 134 13.47 6.79 11.42
CA ALA A 134 13.30 8.15 11.91
C ALA A 134 14.59 9.00 11.77
N ALA A 135 15.77 8.42 12.08
CA ALA A 135 17.05 9.08 11.91
C ALA A 135 17.39 9.38 10.44
N LEU A 136 16.83 8.60 9.49
CA LEU A 136 16.94 8.87 8.06
C LEU A 136 15.96 9.94 7.55
N GLY A 137 15.08 10.46 8.41
CA GLY A 137 14.08 11.47 8.08
C GLY A 137 12.72 10.90 7.64
N ILE A 138 12.52 9.58 7.67
CA ILE A 138 11.24 8.94 7.43
C ILE A 138 10.33 9.18 8.64
N LYS A 139 9.10 9.63 8.40
CA LYS A 139 8.16 10.03 9.46
C LYS A 139 7.04 9.03 9.67
N CYS A 140 6.83 8.11 8.74
CA CYS A 140 5.74 7.16 8.77
C CYS A 140 6.18 5.81 8.18
N ALA A 141 5.78 4.69 8.79
CA ALA A 141 6.08 3.36 8.28
C ALA A 141 4.99 2.35 8.57
N PHE A 142 4.79 1.43 7.62
CA PHE A 142 3.98 0.23 7.81
C PHE A 142 4.70 -0.76 8.70
N LEU A 143 3.96 -1.34 9.65
CA LEU A 143 4.44 -2.47 10.45
C LEU A 143 4.28 -3.78 9.67
N ALA A 144 5.20 -4.70 9.87
CA ALA A 144 5.15 -6.01 9.26
C ALA A 144 3.86 -6.75 9.64
N ARG A 145 3.25 -7.44 8.67
CA ARG A 145 2.06 -8.25 8.90
C ARG A 145 2.35 -9.52 9.69
N GLU A 146 3.59 -10.01 9.60
CA GLU A 146 4.03 -11.28 10.19
C GLU A 146 4.11 -11.27 11.71
N ILE A 147 4.13 -10.08 12.33
CA ILE A 147 4.21 -9.98 13.79
C ILE A 147 2.82 -9.89 14.43
N PRO A 148 2.63 -10.50 15.62
CA PRO A 148 1.38 -10.46 16.36
C PRO A 148 0.93 -9.03 16.73
N LEU A 149 -0.38 -8.86 16.98
CA LEU A 149 -0.94 -7.54 17.27
C LEU A 149 -0.37 -6.91 18.53
N ASP A 150 -0.13 -7.68 19.58
CA ASP A 150 0.47 -7.21 20.83
C ASP A 150 1.89 -6.68 20.64
N GLU A 151 2.70 -7.33 19.80
CA GLU A 151 4.02 -6.82 19.43
C GLU A 151 3.91 -5.55 18.59
N LYS A 152 2.97 -5.48 17.63
CA LYS A 152 2.70 -4.26 16.86
C LYS A 152 2.35 -3.08 17.78
N ILE A 153 1.50 -3.31 18.78
CA ILE A 153 1.12 -2.30 19.79
C ILE A 153 2.36 -1.83 20.56
N MET A 154 3.20 -2.76 21.03
CA MET A 154 4.43 -2.41 21.74
C MET A 154 5.36 -1.54 20.88
N ILE A 155 5.50 -1.83 19.60
CA ILE A 155 6.28 -1.04 18.68
C ILE A 155 5.66 0.35 18.51
N ALA A 156 4.35 0.42 18.25
CA ALA A 156 3.63 1.67 18.05
C ALA A 156 3.74 2.62 19.24
N GLN A 157 3.71 2.09 20.46
CA GLN A 157 3.86 2.85 21.72
C GLN A 157 5.27 3.40 21.94
N ASN A 158 6.30 2.77 21.36
CA ASN A 158 7.71 3.04 21.69
C ASN A 158 8.55 3.57 20.53
N THR A 159 7.95 3.83 19.35
CA THR A 159 8.65 4.38 18.19
C THR A 159 8.52 5.89 18.10
N ALA A 160 9.51 6.51 17.44
CA ALA A 160 9.55 7.95 17.18
C ALA A 160 8.82 8.40 15.90
N ILE A 161 8.36 7.44 15.07
CA ILE A 161 7.66 7.71 13.83
C ILE A 161 6.21 7.26 13.89
N LYS A 162 5.38 7.79 13.00
CA LYS A 162 3.99 7.34 12.84
C LYS A 162 3.94 5.92 12.32
N THR A 163 2.98 5.16 12.79
CA THR A 163 2.81 3.75 12.44
C THR A 163 1.53 3.51 11.68
N VAL A 164 1.62 2.68 10.65
CA VAL A 164 0.49 2.18 9.88
C VAL A 164 0.37 0.68 10.11
N THR A 165 -0.84 0.19 10.33
CA THR A 165 -1.12 -1.25 10.31
C THR A 165 -2.31 -1.54 9.41
N GLN A 166 -2.23 -2.61 8.63
CA GLN A 166 -3.36 -3.08 7.84
C GLN A 166 -4.38 -3.74 8.77
N ILE A 167 -5.66 -3.35 8.63
CA ILE A 167 -6.77 -3.91 9.41
C ILE A 167 -7.79 -4.67 8.57
N HIS A 168 -7.79 -4.46 7.26
CA HIS A 168 -8.73 -5.15 6.36
C HIS A 168 -8.10 -5.40 4.99
N GLY A 169 -8.55 -6.50 4.34
CA GLY A 169 -8.20 -6.87 2.97
C GLY A 169 -7.21 -8.01 2.87
N VAL A 170 -6.77 -8.29 1.65
CA VAL A 170 -5.79 -9.35 1.37
C VAL A 170 -4.39 -8.97 1.84
N GLU A 171 -3.60 -9.98 2.19
CA GLU A 171 -2.21 -9.80 2.60
C GLU A 171 -1.27 -10.25 1.47
N TYR A 172 -0.19 -9.51 1.29
CA TYR A 172 0.90 -9.92 0.43
C TYR A 172 1.58 -11.19 0.97
N MET A 173 1.80 -12.18 0.10
CA MET A 173 2.42 -13.46 0.46
C MET A 173 3.77 -13.66 -0.20
N ALA A 174 3.88 -13.36 -1.51
CA ALA A 174 5.12 -13.53 -2.25
C ALA A 174 5.13 -12.71 -3.55
N TYR A 175 6.33 -12.48 -4.05
CA TYR A 175 6.59 -11.80 -5.31
C TYR A 175 7.68 -12.52 -6.10
N SER A 176 7.52 -12.54 -7.41
CA SER A 176 8.58 -12.95 -8.33
C SER A 176 8.62 -12.02 -9.52
N LYS A 177 9.80 -11.47 -9.82
CA LYS A 177 10.00 -10.71 -11.06
C LYS A 177 9.84 -11.56 -12.32
N ARG A 178 9.91 -12.89 -12.18
CA ARG A 178 9.70 -13.83 -13.30
C ARG A 178 8.22 -13.87 -13.67
N LYS A 179 7.95 -13.94 -14.95
CA LYS A 179 6.60 -14.11 -15.50
C LYS A 179 6.13 -15.56 -15.34
N LEU A 180 5.80 -15.93 -14.10
CA LEU A 180 5.50 -17.30 -13.73
C LEU A 180 4.23 -17.82 -14.39
N LEU A 181 3.18 -17.01 -14.45
CA LEU A 181 1.92 -17.38 -15.10
C LEU A 181 2.08 -17.49 -16.60
N SER A 182 2.66 -16.48 -17.26
CA SER A 182 2.91 -16.52 -18.72
C SER A 182 3.73 -17.73 -19.11
N ASN A 183 4.78 -18.08 -18.35
CA ASN A 183 5.62 -19.24 -18.62
C ASN A 183 4.86 -20.55 -18.40
N TYR A 184 4.07 -20.64 -17.33
CA TYR A 184 3.25 -21.82 -17.04
C TYR A 184 2.21 -22.08 -18.14
N PHE A 185 1.49 -21.07 -18.58
CA PHE A 185 0.50 -21.19 -19.66
C PHE A 185 1.16 -21.57 -20.99
N MET A 186 2.32 -21.02 -21.27
CA MET A 186 3.07 -21.39 -22.49
C MET A 186 3.51 -22.88 -22.46
N GLU A 187 4.02 -23.36 -21.35
CA GLU A 187 4.50 -24.73 -21.19
C GLU A 187 3.35 -25.76 -21.22
N THR A 188 2.21 -25.41 -20.63
CA THR A 188 1.06 -26.31 -20.52
C THR A 188 0.11 -26.25 -21.73
N GLY A 189 0.32 -25.31 -22.64
CA GLY A 189 -0.55 -25.09 -23.81
C GLY A 189 -1.94 -24.54 -23.45
N LEU A 190 -2.12 -24.01 -22.24
CA LEU A 190 -3.36 -23.36 -21.83
C LEU A 190 -3.47 -21.99 -22.50
N GLU A 191 -4.71 -21.57 -22.80
CA GLU A 191 -4.96 -20.30 -23.47
C GLU A 191 -4.67 -19.09 -22.54
N LYS A 192 -3.99 -18.07 -23.09
CA LYS A 192 -3.70 -16.82 -22.37
C LYS A 192 -4.93 -16.03 -21.93
N SER A 193 -6.11 -16.33 -22.47
CA SER A 193 -7.38 -15.74 -22.04
C SER A 193 -7.66 -15.95 -20.55
N ALA A 194 -7.10 -17.00 -19.95
CA ALA A 194 -7.16 -17.23 -18.51
C ALA A 194 -6.29 -16.24 -17.68
N LEU A 195 -5.29 -15.60 -18.30
CA LEU A 195 -4.46 -14.57 -17.64
C LEU A 195 -5.19 -13.24 -17.41
N ILE A 196 -6.27 -13.00 -18.15
CA ILE A 196 -7.03 -11.74 -18.08
C ILE A 196 -8.03 -11.75 -16.91
N ASN A 197 -8.25 -12.92 -16.29
CA ASN A 197 -9.08 -13.04 -15.11
C ASN A 197 -8.25 -12.82 -13.86
N ASP A 198 -8.46 -11.71 -13.17
CA ASP A 198 -7.83 -11.34 -11.89
C ASP A 198 -8.13 -12.32 -10.72
N ASN A 199 -8.80 -13.44 -10.99
CA ASN A 199 -9.24 -14.43 -10.02
C ASN A 199 -8.54 -15.78 -10.11
N ILE A 200 -7.31 -15.81 -10.60
CA ILE A 200 -6.55 -17.07 -10.60
C ILE A 200 -6.13 -17.38 -9.15
N ILE A 201 -6.49 -18.58 -8.71
CA ILE A 201 -6.13 -19.09 -7.39
C ILE A 201 -5.12 -20.23 -7.56
N ILE A 202 -3.99 -20.12 -6.85
CA ILE A 202 -3.06 -21.26 -6.68
C ILE A 202 -3.30 -21.88 -5.32
N GLN A 203 -3.25 -23.20 -5.27
CA GLN A 203 -3.43 -23.98 -4.05
C GLN A 203 -2.40 -25.11 -4.01
N ALA A 204 -1.74 -25.26 -2.88
CA ALA A 204 -0.84 -26.39 -2.65
C ALA A 204 -1.65 -27.65 -2.32
N ASN A 205 -1.16 -28.81 -2.74
CA ASN A 205 -1.79 -30.09 -2.43
C ASN A 205 -1.87 -30.32 -0.91
N GLY A 206 -3.08 -30.63 -0.44
CA GLY A 206 -3.34 -30.91 0.98
C GLY A 206 -3.52 -29.67 1.85
N VAL A 207 -3.68 -28.51 1.25
CA VAL A 207 -3.99 -27.24 1.95
C VAL A 207 -5.37 -26.78 1.57
N ASP A 208 -6.20 -26.40 2.56
CA ASP A 208 -7.61 -26.02 2.37
C ASP A 208 -7.80 -24.54 1.97
N TYR A 209 -6.73 -23.81 1.73
CA TYR A 209 -6.78 -22.42 1.29
C TYR A 209 -5.84 -22.20 0.09
N GLY A 210 -6.23 -21.25 -0.75
CA GLY A 210 -5.43 -20.83 -1.90
C GLY A 210 -4.83 -19.45 -1.70
N CYS A 211 -4.13 -18.99 -2.73
CA CYS A 211 -3.65 -17.63 -2.84
C CYS A 211 -4.08 -17.04 -4.18
N HIS A 212 -4.48 -15.79 -4.20
CA HIS A 212 -4.62 -15.05 -5.46
C HIS A 212 -3.24 -14.91 -6.09
N ILE A 213 -3.18 -15.14 -7.40
CA ILE A 213 -1.98 -14.92 -8.18
C ILE A 213 -2.32 -14.16 -9.45
N TYR A 214 -1.58 -13.10 -9.73
CA TYR A 214 -1.67 -12.38 -11.01
C TYR A 214 -0.28 -11.92 -11.47
N GLU A 215 -0.19 -11.55 -12.72
CA GLU A 215 1.05 -11.11 -13.35
C GLU A 215 0.82 -9.77 -14.06
N ASP A 216 1.69 -8.81 -13.78
CA ASP A 216 1.73 -7.50 -14.42
C ASP A 216 3.09 -7.21 -15.08
N GLN A 217 3.34 -5.96 -15.45
CA GLN A 217 4.61 -5.54 -16.02
C GLN A 217 5.79 -5.68 -15.05
N PHE A 218 5.55 -5.66 -13.75
CA PHE A 218 6.57 -5.74 -12.71
C PHE A 218 6.90 -7.18 -12.31
N GLY A 219 5.99 -8.13 -12.56
CA GLY A 219 6.21 -9.54 -12.27
C GLY A 219 4.94 -10.26 -11.81
N CYS A 220 5.13 -11.31 -11.04
CA CYS A 220 4.07 -12.15 -10.54
C CYS A 220 3.87 -11.90 -9.05
N HIS A 221 2.64 -11.62 -8.65
CA HIS A 221 2.25 -11.27 -7.28
C HIS A 221 1.33 -12.36 -6.71
N ILE A 222 1.60 -12.75 -5.47
CA ILE A 222 0.82 -13.75 -4.75
C ILE A 222 0.31 -13.11 -3.47
N LEU A 223 -1.02 -13.14 -3.27
CA LEU A 223 -1.70 -12.57 -2.12
C LEU A 223 -2.59 -13.63 -1.44
N SER A 224 -2.89 -13.44 -0.17
CA SER A 224 -3.80 -14.33 0.54
C SER A 224 -5.18 -14.36 -0.13
N GLN A 225 -5.81 -15.53 -0.18
CA GLN A 225 -7.20 -15.64 -0.63
C GLN A 225 -8.16 -15.11 0.44
N LYS A 226 -7.85 -15.37 1.72
CA LYS A 226 -8.62 -14.86 2.83
C LYS A 226 -8.20 -13.43 3.15
N GLN A 227 -9.18 -12.58 3.38
CA GLN A 227 -8.97 -11.22 3.86
C GLN A 227 -8.84 -11.23 5.38
N ILE A 228 -7.92 -10.44 5.92
CA ILE A 228 -7.95 -10.11 7.34
C ILE A 228 -9.12 -9.17 7.62
N CYS A 229 -9.66 -9.19 8.83
CA CYS A 229 -10.69 -8.27 9.29
C CYS A 229 -10.47 -7.93 10.77
N GLY A 230 -10.04 -6.71 11.03
CA GLY A 230 -9.87 -6.14 12.37
C GLY A 230 -10.96 -5.13 12.75
N LEU A 231 -12.01 -5.00 11.93
CA LEU A 231 -13.05 -3.98 12.13
C LEU A 231 -13.83 -4.21 13.42
N ASP A 232 -14.09 -5.48 13.79
CA ASP A 232 -14.80 -5.82 15.01
C ASP A 232 -14.00 -5.54 16.30
N ILE A 233 -12.71 -5.27 16.18
CA ILE A 233 -11.78 -5.06 17.29
C ILE A 233 -11.02 -3.73 17.19
N LEU A 234 -11.61 -2.71 16.57
CA LEU A 234 -10.97 -1.39 16.36
C LEU A 234 -10.44 -0.76 17.65
N SER A 235 -11.09 -1.03 18.78
CA SER A 235 -10.62 -0.58 20.09
C SER A 235 -9.21 -1.05 20.46
N ASN A 236 -8.73 -2.13 19.85
CA ASN A 236 -7.40 -2.66 20.09
C ASN A 236 -6.29 -1.95 19.29
N PHE A 237 -6.68 -1.05 18.37
CA PHE A 237 -5.74 -0.37 17.47
C PHE A 237 -5.46 1.10 17.84
N THR A 238 -5.87 1.56 19.01
CA THR A 238 -5.77 2.96 19.45
C THR A 238 -4.34 3.50 19.57
N ASP A 239 -3.34 2.63 19.58
CA ASP A 239 -1.92 3.01 19.65
C ASP A 239 -1.29 3.33 18.27
N PHE A 240 -2.01 3.02 17.19
CA PHE A 240 -1.55 3.31 15.82
C PHE A 240 -1.99 4.69 15.38
N ASP A 241 -1.19 5.31 14.51
CA ASP A 241 -1.54 6.59 13.91
C ASP A 241 -2.49 6.41 12.72
N TYR A 242 -2.28 5.33 11.95
CA TYR A 242 -3.06 5.02 10.76
C TYR A 242 -3.49 3.57 10.70
N LEU A 243 -4.72 3.34 10.28
CA LEU A 243 -5.30 2.02 9.99
C LEU A 243 -5.57 1.91 8.48
N TYR A 244 -4.94 0.95 7.84
CA TYR A 244 -4.99 0.79 6.40
C TYR A 244 -6.01 -0.27 5.98
N ILE A 245 -6.86 0.10 5.03
CA ILE A 245 -7.83 -0.78 4.36
C ILE A 245 -7.33 -1.05 2.94
N GLU A 246 -6.94 -2.30 2.69
CA GLU A 246 -6.55 -2.78 1.37
C GLU A 246 -7.79 -3.15 0.55
N SER A 247 -7.88 -2.65 -0.67
CA SER A 247 -9.06 -2.83 -1.54
C SER A 247 -8.87 -3.83 -2.69
N LEU A 248 -7.69 -4.42 -2.84
CA LEU A 248 -7.47 -5.45 -3.86
C LEU A 248 -8.48 -6.60 -3.72
N PHE A 249 -9.08 -7.01 -4.83
CA PHE A 249 -10.12 -8.04 -4.90
C PHE A 249 -11.39 -7.76 -4.08
N ILE A 250 -11.62 -6.49 -3.73
CA ILE A 250 -12.85 -6.03 -3.08
C ILE A 250 -13.69 -5.29 -4.12
N ASP A 251 -14.96 -5.66 -4.20
CA ASP A 251 -15.94 -4.95 -5.03
C ASP A 251 -16.18 -3.52 -4.52
N ASP A 252 -16.46 -2.59 -5.44
CA ASP A 252 -16.64 -1.16 -5.14
C ASP A 252 -17.66 -0.90 -4.02
N LEU A 253 -18.85 -1.53 -4.13
CA LEU A 253 -19.91 -1.34 -3.14
C LEU A 253 -19.54 -1.98 -1.81
N LYS A 254 -18.83 -3.10 -1.86
CA LYS A 254 -18.35 -3.78 -0.66
C LYS A 254 -17.32 -2.94 0.09
N LEU A 255 -16.44 -2.23 -0.63
CA LEU A 255 -15.50 -1.31 0.01
C LEU A 255 -16.24 -0.16 0.72
N VAL A 256 -17.29 0.39 0.11
CA VAL A 256 -18.14 1.42 0.74
C VAL A 256 -18.79 0.87 2.02
N GLU A 257 -19.32 -0.35 2.01
CA GLU A 257 -19.87 -0.99 3.20
C GLU A 257 -18.83 -1.16 4.31
N ILE A 258 -17.62 -1.64 3.96
CA ILE A 258 -16.53 -1.87 4.91
C ILE A 258 -16.10 -0.57 5.60
N VAL A 259 -16.00 0.52 4.87
CA VAL A 259 -15.54 1.81 5.41
C VAL A 259 -16.64 2.50 6.22
N ASN A 260 -17.92 2.16 6.01
CA ASN A 260 -19.07 2.69 6.76
C ASN A 260 -19.35 1.96 8.09
N LEU A 261 -18.66 0.86 8.39
CA LEU A 261 -18.79 0.12 9.65
C LEU A 261 -18.04 0.82 10.79
#